data_5501448161819d4e32f5a6d98a979e75
#
_entry.id   5501448161819d4e32f5a6d98a979e75
#
_cell.length_a   1.000
_cell.length_b   1.000
_cell.length_c   1.000
_cell.angle_alpha   90.00
_cell.angle_beta   90.00
_cell.angle_gamma   90.00
#
_symmetry.space_group_name_H-M   'P 1'
#
loop_
_entity.id
_entity.type
_entity.pdbx_description
1 polymer ?
#
loop_
_entity_poly.entity_id
_entity_poly.type
_entity_poly.pdbx_seq_one_letter_code
_entity_poly.pdbx_strand_id
1 'polypeptide(L)'
;MSSDFTKTNSYSNKLIEHSVHYRTYSNIVDIRTIKAEYLIAMKLMAGRKYKKDLSDIVGILNEQHKQGNPITFEMIDKAVIELYSGWDKIEKDNVDFLKSVLKEENLENLFAEVMQEELESKSTILEINKNYPDLVKPDNINEILEKAKKKKDKK
;
A
#
# COMPACT_ATOMS: atom_id res chain seq x y z
N MET A 1 0.42 8.63 -17.68
CA MET A 1 -0.38 8.83 -16.45
C MET A 1 -1.04 7.51 -16.10
N SER A 2 -0.87 7.03 -14.88
CA SER A 2 -1.43 5.75 -14.47
C SER A 2 -2.96 5.84 -14.41
N SER A 3 -3.66 4.88 -15.02
CA SER A 3 -5.12 4.77 -15.00
C SER A 3 -5.70 4.63 -13.58
N ASP A 4 -4.84 4.43 -12.58
CA ASP A 4 -5.23 4.32 -11.18
C ASP A 4 -5.72 5.65 -10.60
N PHE A 5 -5.35 6.79 -11.19
CA PHE A 5 -5.84 8.10 -10.77
C PHE A 5 -7.32 8.33 -11.13
N THR A 6 -7.82 7.68 -12.16
CA THR A 6 -9.22 7.85 -12.58
C THR A 6 -10.22 7.11 -11.70
N LYS A 7 -9.80 6.06 -10.99
CA LYS A 7 -10.63 5.38 -10.00
C LYS A 7 -10.83 6.19 -8.71
N THR A 8 -10.04 7.24 -8.50
CA THR A 8 -10.08 8.10 -7.31
C THR A 8 -10.97 9.33 -7.45
N ASN A 9 -11.60 9.55 -8.61
CA ASN A 9 -12.45 10.73 -8.83
C ASN A 9 -13.64 10.85 -7.85
N SER A 10 -14.13 9.73 -7.30
CA SER A 10 -15.16 9.74 -6.26
C SER A 10 -14.62 10.10 -4.85
N TYR A 11 -13.30 10.11 -4.67
CA TYR A 11 -12.67 10.37 -3.36
C TYR A 11 -12.08 11.78 -3.23
N SER A 12 -12.08 12.58 -4.29
CA SER A 12 -11.37 13.86 -4.31
C SER A 12 -11.80 14.80 -3.18
N ASN A 13 -13.09 14.93 -2.90
CA ASN A 13 -13.58 15.80 -1.83
C ASN A 13 -13.21 15.24 -0.45
N LYS A 14 -13.43 13.95 -0.22
CA LYS A 14 -13.07 13.31 1.06
C LYS A 14 -11.57 13.37 1.33
N LEU A 15 -10.72 13.19 0.31
CA LEU A 15 -9.27 13.30 0.46
C LEU A 15 -8.84 14.72 0.84
N ILE A 16 -9.49 15.76 0.30
CA ILE A 16 -9.22 17.15 0.68
C ILE A 16 -9.59 17.38 2.14
N GLU A 17 -10.76 16.91 2.59
CA GLU A 17 -11.22 17.02 3.97
C GLU A 17 -10.25 16.35 4.97
N HIS A 18 -9.65 15.22 4.58
CA HIS A 18 -8.70 14.47 5.42
C HIS A 18 -7.24 14.80 5.13
N SER A 19 -6.97 15.87 4.39
CA SER A 19 -5.62 16.36 4.16
C SER A 19 -5.23 17.39 5.21
N VAL A 20 -3.94 17.45 5.50
CA VAL A 20 -3.33 18.47 6.37
C VAL A 20 -2.38 19.34 5.57
N HIS A 21 -2.30 20.63 5.93
CA HIS A 21 -1.36 21.54 5.33
C HIS A 21 0.07 21.06 5.59
N TYR A 22 0.88 20.99 4.55
CA TYR A 22 2.30 20.65 4.65
C TYR A 22 3.17 21.90 4.48
N ARG A 23 3.01 22.61 3.37
CA ARG A 23 3.82 23.79 3.06
C ARG A 23 3.17 24.65 2.00
N THR A 24 3.32 25.99 2.13
CA THR A 24 2.95 26.94 1.08
C THR A 24 4.21 27.51 0.43
N TYR A 25 4.28 27.48 -0.89
CA TYR A 25 5.37 28.06 -1.67
C TYR A 25 4.93 29.38 -2.31
N SER A 26 5.71 30.44 -2.07
CA SER A 26 5.51 31.79 -2.64
C SER A 26 4.08 32.32 -2.48
N ASN A 27 3.35 31.90 -1.45
CA ASN A 27 1.94 32.23 -1.19
C ASN A 27 0.97 31.89 -2.35
N ILE A 28 1.39 31.01 -3.27
CA ILE A 28 0.61 30.64 -4.46
C ILE A 28 0.25 29.17 -4.45
N VAL A 29 1.20 28.29 -4.07
CA VAL A 29 1.01 26.84 -4.11
C VAL A 29 0.91 26.29 -2.69
N ASP A 30 -0.27 25.82 -2.31
CA ASP A 30 -0.52 25.14 -1.04
C ASP A 30 -0.38 23.63 -1.22
N ILE A 31 0.67 23.04 -0.61
CA ILE A 31 0.89 21.59 -0.60
C ILE A 31 0.25 21.02 0.65
N ARG A 32 -0.58 20.01 0.44
CA ARG A 32 -1.26 19.27 1.51
C ARG A 32 -0.87 17.81 1.44
N THR A 33 -0.81 17.16 2.59
CA THR A 33 -0.61 15.70 2.70
C THR A 33 -1.87 15.05 3.24
N ILE A 34 -2.10 13.80 2.85
CA ILE A 34 -3.20 13.01 3.40
C ILE A 34 -2.77 12.50 4.77
N LYS A 35 -3.69 12.45 5.73
CA LYS A 35 -3.44 11.85 7.03
C LYS A 35 -2.99 10.40 6.88
N ALA A 36 -2.10 9.96 7.74
CA ALA A 36 -1.42 8.68 7.60
C ALA A 36 -2.36 7.46 7.58
N GLU A 37 -3.41 7.46 8.41
CA GLU A 37 -4.43 6.40 8.46
C GLU A 37 -5.19 6.25 7.14
N TYR A 38 -5.48 7.37 6.45
CA TYR A 38 -6.13 7.35 5.13
C TYR A 38 -5.18 6.87 4.04
N LEU A 39 -3.90 7.26 4.13
CA LEU A 39 -2.88 6.78 3.19
C LEU A 39 -2.69 5.26 3.33
N ILE A 40 -2.67 4.74 4.56
CA ILE A 40 -2.64 3.29 4.83
C ILE A 40 -3.87 2.60 4.22
N ALA A 41 -5.08 3.14 4.43
CA ALA A 41 -6.30 2.58 3.85
C ALA A 41 -6.24 2.51 2.31
N MET A 42 -5.70 3.56 1.66
CA MET A 42 -5.50 3.58 0.21
C MET A 42 -4.47 2.54 -0.26
N LYS A 43 -3.40 2.35 0.49
CA LYS A 43 -2.37 1.34 0.21
C LYS A 43 -2.90 -0.08 0.39
N LEU A 44 -3.70 -0.33 1.41
CA LEU A 44 -4.38 -1.62 1.63
C LEU A 44 -5.33 -1.96 0.49
N MET A 45 -6.10 -0.98 -0.01
CA MET A 45 -6.99 -1.17 -1.15
C MET A 45 -6.23 -1.48 -2.43
N ALA A 46 -5.05 -0.88 -2.64
CA ALA A 46 -4.20 -1.16 -3.80
C ALA A 46 -3.50 -2.52 -3.66
N GLY A 47 -2.87 -2.79 -2.52
CA GLY A 47 -2.28 -4.05 -2.07
C GLY A 47 -1.40 -4.81 -3.05
N ARG A 48 -0.68 -4.12 -3.92
CA ARG A 48 0.07 -4.72 -5.03
C ARG A 48 1.41 -5.28 -4.55
N LYS A 49 1.55 -6.60 -4.54
CA LYS A 49 2.75 -7.33 -4.07
C LYS A 49 4.04 -7.05 -4.87
N TYR A 50 3.97 -6.34 -5.99
CA TYR A 50 5.09 -5.98 -6.88
C TYR A 50 5.37 -4.47 -6.94
N LYS A 51 4.68 -3.70 -6.10
CA LYS A 51 4.89 -2.27 -5.89
C LYS A 51 5.18 -2.04 -4.39
N LYS A 52 5.38 -0.80 -4.00
CA LYS A 52 5.74 -0.47 -2.61
C LYS A 52 4.52 -0.29 -1.70
N ASP A 53 3.37 -0.91 -2.01
CA ASP A 53 2.15 -0.66 -1.23
C ASP A 53 2.23 -1.22 0.18
N LEU A 54 2.79 -2.43 0.35
CA LEU A 54 2.89 -3.08 1.66
C LEU A 54 4.06 -2.51 2.49
N SER A 55 5.23 -2.31 1.88
CA SER A 55 6.36 -1.68 2.57
C SER A 55 6.05 -0.24 2.96
N ASP A 56 5.32 0.52 2.13
CA ASP A 56 4.88 1.87 2.48
C ASP A 56 3.97 1.87 3.73
N ILE A 57 3.08 0.87 3.90
CA ILE A 57 2.27 0.72 5.11
C ILE A 57 3.16 0.56 6.34
N VAL A 58 4.14 -0.35 6.29
CA VAL A 58 5.08 -0.55 7.41
C VAL A 58 5.90 0.70 7.68
N GLY A 59 6.38 1.37 6.62
CA GLY A 59 7.14 2.61 6.74
C GLY A 59 6.34 3.74 7.38
N ILE A 60 5.07 3.91 7.00
CA ILE A 60 4.18 4.92 7.60
C ILE A 60 3.95 4.63 9.08
N LEU A 61 3.66 3.38 9.44
CA LEU A 61 3.45 2.97 10.84
C LEU A 61 4.71 3.20 11.68
N ASN A 62 5.89 2.82 11.15
CA ASN A 62 7.16 3.03 11.82
C ASN A 62 7.46 4.52 12.05
N GLU A 63 7.25 5.36 11.04
CA GLU A 63 7.48 6.80 11.13
C GLU A 63 6.54 7.45 12.16
N GLN A 64 5.25 7.10 12.14
CA GLN A 64 4.28 7.61 13.11
C GLN A 64 4.60 7.14 14.54
N HIS A 65 5.06 5.92 14.71
CA HIS A 65 5.53 5.42 15.99
C HIS A 65 6.75 6.20 16.52
N LYS A 66 7.74 6.45 15.66
CA LYS A 66 8.94 7.26 15.99
C LYS A 66 8.59 8.70 16.37
N GLN A 67 7.54 9.26 15.77
CA GLN A 67 7.04 10.60 16.10
C GLN A 67 6.17 10.67 17.36
N GLY A 68 5.92 9.54 18.03
CA GLY A 68 5.08 9.46 19.23
C GLY A 68 3.57 9.54 18.94
N ASN A 69 3.16 9.33 17.69
CA ASN A 69 1.77 9.34 17.24
C ASN A 69 1.38 7.97 16.64
N PRO A 70 1.40 6.87 17.42
CA PRO A 70 1.12 5.54 16.90
C PRO A 70 -0.29 5.45 16.32
N ILE A 71 -0.38 4.88 15.12
CA ILE A 71 -1.66 4.64 14.45
C ILE A 71 -2.24 3.33 14.95
N THR A 72 -3.51 3.36 15.36
CA THR A 72 -4.23 2.19 15.82
C THR A 72 -5.10 1.58 14.72
N PHE A 73 -5.53 0.32 14.94
CA PHE A 73 -6.47 -0.33 14.02
C PHE A 73 -7.77 0.46 13.87
N GLU A 74 -8.29 1.05 14.95
CA GLU A 74 -9.53 1.83 14.95
C GLU A 74 -9.43 3.08 14.06
N MET A 75 -8.26 3.73 14.02
CA MET A 75 -8.03 4.88 13.13
C MET A 75 -8.08 4.45 11.67
N ILE A 76 -7.45 3.32 11.35
CA ILE A 76 -7.45 2.77 9.98
C ILE A 76 -8.85 2.26 9.61
N ASP A 77 -9.56 1.60 10.53
CA ASP A 77 -10.94 1.12 10.33
C ASP A 77 -11.86 2.28 9.95
N LYS A 78 -11.80 3.38 10.70
CA LYS A 78 -12.56 4.59 10.38
C LYS A 78 -12.21 5.10 8.97
N ALA A 79 -10.95 5.18 8.61
CA ALA A 79 -10.52 5.64 7.30
C ALA A 79 -11.01 4.70 6.17
N VAL A 80 -10.98 3.38 6.38
CA VAL A 80 -11.50 2.38 5.44
C VAL A 80 -13.01 2.53 5.25
N ILE A 81 -13.77 2.68 6.35
CA ILE A 81 -15.22 2.87 6.28
C ILE A 81 -15.56 4.16 5.54
N GLU A 82 -14.87 5.26 5.83
CA GLU A 82 -15.13 6.55 5.20
C GLU A 82 -14.76 6.57 3.71
N LEU A 83 -13.67 5.92 3.30
CA LEU A 83 -13.24 5.88 1.90
C LEU A 83 -13.98 4.83 1.07
N TYR A 84 -14.23 3.65 1.64
CA TYR A 84 -14.65 2.48 0.87
C TYR A 84 -15.98 1.88 1.32
N SER A 85 -16.58 2.41 2.39
CA SER A 85 -17.83 1.94 3.02
C SER A 85 -17.69 0.58 3.73
N GLY A 86 -16.47 0.07 3.89
CA GLY A 86 -16.17 -1.19 4.59
C GLY A 86 -14.97 -1.93 4.03
N TRP A 87 -14.66 -3.08 4.62
CA TRP A 87 -13.49 -3.90 4.32
C TRP A 87 -13.69 -4.93 3.19
N ASP A 88 -14.91 -5.12 2.75
CA ASP A 88 -15.30 -6.15 1.76
C ASP A 88 -14.62 -6.01 0.39
N LYS A 89 -14.11 -4.82 0.09
CA LYS A 89 -13.37 -4.54 -1.16
C LYS A 89 -11.84 -4.71 -1.02
N ILE A 90 -11.34 -4.89 0.20
CA ILE A 90 -9.92 -5.06 0.47
C ILE A 90 -9.63 -6.56 0.53
N GLU A 91 -8.60 -7.01 -0.18
CA GLU A 91 -8.20 -8.42 -0.17
C GLU A 91 -7.88 -8.89 1.26
N LYS A 92 -8.35 -10.10 1.61
CA LYS A 92 -8.17 -10.66 2.95
C LYS A 92 -6.70 -10.71 3.36
N ASP A 93 -5.81 -11.08 2.44
CA ASP A 93 -4.36 -11.14 2.70
C ASP A 93 -3.81 -9.80 3.17
N ASN A 94 -4.29 -8.67 2.60
CA ASN A 94 -3.86 -7.33 3.00
C ASN A 94 -4.40 -6.96 4.39
N VAL A 95 -5.61 -7.42 4.73
CA VAL A 95 -6.17 -7.23 6.08
C VAL A 95 -5.37 -8.03 7.11
N ASP A 96 -5.06 -9.28 6.80
CA ASP A 96 -4.28 -10.15 7.69
C ASP A 96 -2.84 -9.63 7.84
N PHE A 97 -2.24 -9.12 6.75
CA PHE A 97 -0.95 -8.42 6.79
C PHE A 97 -1.00 -7.21 7.74
N LEU A 98 -1.97 -6.31 7.60
CA LEU A 98 -2.09 -5.16 8.49
C LEU A 98 -2.17 -5.58 9.97
N LYS A 99 -2.99 -6.60 10.27
CA LYS A 99 -3.14 -7.10 11.64
C LYS A 99 -1.85 -7.69 12.21
N SER A 100 -1.01 -8.28 11.36
CA SER A 100 0.32 -8.78 11.78
C SER A 100 1.28 -7.62 12.04
N VAL A 101 1.32 -6.63 11.14
CA VAL A 101 2.19 -5.46 11.26
C VAL A 101 1.89 -4.64 12.52
N LEU A 102 0.60 -4.48 12.87
CA LEU A 102 0.20 -3.75 14.08
C LEU A 102 0.59 -4.45 15.39
N LYS A 103 0.99 -5.71 15.34
CA LYS A 103 1.50 -6.48 16.50
C LYS A 103 3.03 -6.56 16.53
N GLU A 104 3.68 -6.11 15.47
CA GLU A 104 5.13 -6.22 15.32
C GLU A 104 5.83 -5.13 16.14
N GLU A 105 6.83 -5.55 16.91
CA GLU A 105 7.62 -4.63 17.74
C GLU A 105 8.78 -3.99 16.95
N ASN A 106 9.31 -4.70 15.94
CA ASN A 106 10.43 -4.25 15.13
C ASN A 106 10.02 -3.89 13.71
N LEU A 107 9.31 -2.77 13.58
CA LEU A 107 8.83 -2.28 12.29
C LEU A 107 9.96 -1.93 11.31
N GLU A 108 11.17 -1.61 11.80
CA GLU A 108 12.30 -1.27 10.94
C GLU A 108 12.83 -2.49 10.18
N ASN A 109 12.99 -3.61 10.87
CA ASN A 109 13.37 -4.87 10.22
C ASN A 109 12.27 -5.36 9.28
N LEU A 110 11.03 -5.35 9.73
CA LEU A 110 9.89 -5.74 8.91
C LEU A 110 9.80 -4.89 7.63
N PHE A 111 10.06 -3.59 7.72
CA PHE A 111 10.10 -2.71 6.54
C PHE A 111 11.12 -3.18 5.51
N ALA A 112 12.33 -3.52 5.96
CA ALA A 112 13.39 -3.99 5.08
C ALA A 112 13.04 -5.33 4.42
N GLU A 113 12.46 -6.27 5.18
CA GLU A 113 12.02 -7.58 4.68
C GLU A 113 10.92 -7.44 3.62
N VAL A 114 9.85 -6.71 3.93
CA VAL A 114 8.72 -6.50 3.02
C VAL A 114 9.17 -5.76 1.75
N MET A 115 10.01 -4.74 1.89
CA MET A 115 10.56 -4.01 0.73
C MET A 115 11.39 -4.94 -0.17
N GLN A 116 12.20 -5.83 0.41
CA GLN A 116 12.98 -6.81 -0.35
C GLN A 116 12.06 -7.79 -1.10
N GLU A 117 11.02 -8.30 -0.47
CA GLU A 117 10.04 -9.19 -1.12
C GLU A 117 9.32 -8.51 -2.30
N GLU A 118 8.95 -7.24 -2.14
CA GLU A 118 8.32 -6.46 -3.23
C GLU A 118 9.28 -6.23 -4.40
N LEU A 119 10.57 -5.97 -4.13
CA LEU A 119 11.61 -5.83 -5.15
C LEU A 119 11.82 -7.14 -5.92
N GLU A 120 11.87 -8.27 -5.24
CA GLU A 120 11.99 -9.60 -5.86
C GLU A 120 10.75 -9.92 -6.70
N SER A 121 9.56 -9.63 -6.19
CA SER A 121 8.30 -9.79 -6.92
C SER A 121 8.28 -8.94 -8.19
N LYS A 122 8.72 -7.68 -8.09
CA LYS A 122 8.84 -6.78 -9.24
C LYS A 122 9.84 -7.31 -10.28
N SER A 123 11.01 -7.77 -9.83
CA SER A 123 12.03 -8.35 -10.72
C SER A 123 11.49 -9.58 -11.46
N THR A 124 10.80 -10.47 -10.74
CA THR A 124 10.16 -11.66 -11.31
C THR A 124 9.13 -11.29 -12.40
N ILE A 125 8.28 -10.29 -12.13
CA ILE A 125 7.29 -9.84 -13.12
C ILE A 125 7.95 -9.22 -14.34
N LEU A 126 8.99 -8.41 -14.15
CA LEU A 126 9.73 -7.81 -15.28
C LEU A 126 10.41 -8.88 -16.16
N GLU A 127 11.00 -9.90 -15.55
CA GLU A 127 11.62 -11.02 -16.27
C GLU A 127 10.58 -11.82 -17.06
N ILE A 128 9.45 -12.17 -16.44
CA ILE A 128 8.37 -12.88 -17.13
C ILE A 128 7.80 -12.03 -18.27
N ASN A 129 7.58 -10.75 -18.05
CA ASN A 129 7.03 -9.87 -19.08
C ASN A 129 8.00 -9.66 -20.26
N LYS A 130 9.31 -9.68 -19.99
CA LYS A 130 10.34 -9.62 -21.04
C LYS A 130 10.30 -10.85 -21.94
N ASN A 131 10.13 -12.04 -21.35
CA ASN A 131 10.13 -13.32 -22.08
C ASN A 131 8.75 -13.66 -22.68
N TYR A 132 7.68 -13.15 -22.08
CA TYR A 132 6.28 -13.42 -22.45
C TYR A 132 5.44 -12.14 -22.31
N PRO A 133 5.55 -11.18 -23.26
CA PRO A 133 4.93 -9.84 -23.12
C PRO A 133 3.42 -9.83 -22.90
N ASP A 134 2.71 -10.84 -23.43
CA ASP A 134 1.24 -10.91 -23.35
C ASP A 134 0.72 -11.73 -22.16
N LEU A 135 1.62 -12.32 -21.38
CA LEU A 135 1.25 -13.20 -20.28
C LEU A 135 0.85 -12.44 -19.02
N VAL A 136 1.52 -11.32 -18.75
CA VAL A 136 1.34 -10.54 -17.53
C VAL A 136 0.25 -9.48 -17.74
N LYS A 137 -0.85 -9.62 -17.02
CA LYS A 137 -1.96 -8.66 -16.99
C LYS A 137 -2.24 -8.23 -15.56
N PRO A 138 -2.83 -7.04 -15.33
CA PRO A 138 -3.09 -6.55 -13.97
C PRO A 138 -3.90 -7.51 -13.09
N ASP A 139 -4.80 -8.27 -13.68
CA ASP A 139 -5.71 -9.20 -13.02
C ASP A 139 -5.09 -10.57 -12.68
N ASN A 140 -3.96 -10.94 -13.30
CA ASN A 140 -3.31 -12.24 -13.09
C ASN A 140 -1.93 -12.17 -12.40
N ILE A 141 -1.43 -10.99 -12.08
CA ILE A 141 -0.08 -10.80 -11.52
C ILE A 141 0.10 -11.58 -10.21
N ASN A 142 -0.86 -11.51 -9.29
CA ASN A 142 -0.77 -12.20 -8.01
C ASN A 142 -0.68 -13.72 -8.19
N GLU A 143 -1.47 -14.29 -9.10
CA GLU A 143 -1.41 -15.73 -9.42
C GLU A 143 -0.06 -16.15 -10.02
N ILE A 144 0.50 -15.31 -10.89
CA ILE A 144 1.82 -15.54 -11.49
C ILE A 144 2.91 -15.53 -10.43
N LEU A 145 2.88 -14.55 -9.52
CA LEU A 145 3.85 -14.45 -8.42
C LEU A 145 3.79 -15.65 -7.48
N GLU A 146 2.61 -16.12 -7.13
CA GLU A 146 2.46 -17.32 -6.30
C GLU A 146 2.97 -18.59 -6.98
N LYS A 147 2.71 -18.76 -8.26
CA LYS A 147 3.25 -19.88 -9.03
C LYS A 147 4.78 -19.82 -9.12
N ALA A 148 5.35 -18.63 -9.26
CA ALA A 148 6.80 -18.44 -9.30
C ALA A 148 7.46 -18.76 -7.95
N LYS A 149 6.87 -18.31 -6.83
CA LYS A 149 7.34 -18.64 -5.45
C LYS A 149 7.33 -20.16 -5.22
N LYS A 150 6.23 -20.83 -5.50
CA LYS A 150 6.11 -22.30 -5.35
C LYS A 150 7.12 -23.12 -6.18
N LYS A 151 7.64 -22.57 -7.27
CA LYS A 151 8.69 -23.22 -8.07
C LYS A 151 10.10 -23.02 -7.48
N LYS A 152 10.34 -21.91 -6.78
CA LYS A 152 11.63 -21.65 -6.09
C LYS A 152 11.77 -22.55 -4.85
N ASP A 153 10.70 -22.76 -4.10
CA ASP A 153 10.69 -23.56 -2.88
C ASP A 153 10.85 -25.08 -3.13
N LYS A 154 10.74 -25.53 -4.37
CA LYS A 154 10.89 -26.94 -4.77
C LYS A 154 12.28 -27.28 -5.36
N LYS A 155 13.19 -26.32 -5.37
CA LYS A 155 14.58 -26.53 -5.80
C LYS A 155 15.53 -26.42 -4.61
#